data_819215cadd70d6bfe7b12b9e3a753563
#
_entry.id   819215cadd70d6bfe7b12b9e3a753563
#
_cell.length_a   1.000
_cell.length_b   1.000
_cell.length_c   1.000
_cell.angle_alpha   90.00
_cell.angle_beta   90.00
_cell.angle_gamma   90.00
#
_symmetry.space_group_name_H-M   'P 1'
#
loop_
_entity.id
_entity.type
_entity.pdbx_description
1 polymer ?
#
loop_
_entity_poly.entity_id
_entity_poly.type
_entity_poly.pdbx_seq_one_letter_code
_entity_poly.pdbx_strand_id
1 'polypeptide(L)'
;SVAALLSVTGSAIRYDSNSIETNPDVLSERFNILNPLSDVLNEINRCIISETEIADDASTNLKDIRRQQKNVNERIKSELSHMISGSYRTYLQDAVVTTRDGRYCIPVKAEYRSQVPGMIHDQSNTGSTFFIEPMSIVKLNNDLRELEIKESEEISVILSSLSAMAGNYTTELLTNYDILKELDFIFAKAGFSHSYKGSEPIMDCDGKINIKKGRHPLIDSNKVVPVDIYLGDGYEQLIITGPNTGGKTVTLKTIGLFSLMGQSGLHI
;
A
#
# COMPACT_ATOMS: atom_id res chain seq x y z
N SER A 1 4.34 2.99 -3.31
CA SER A 1 5.03 4.16 -2.77
C SER A 1 6.55 4.02 -2.89
N VAL A 2 7.31 5.13 -2.85
CA VAL A 2 8.79 5.12 -2.90
C VAL A 2 9.37 4.27 -1.77
N ALA A 3 8.87 4.40 -0.54
CA ALA A 3 9.33 3.60 0.59
C ALA A 3 9.18 2.08 0.35
N ALA A 4 8.07 1.64 -0.23
CA ALA A 4 7.86 0.24 -0.56
C ALA A 4 8.88 -0.24 -1.61
N LEU A 5 9.11 0.53 -2.66
CA LEU A 5 10.14 0.24 -3.68
C LEU A 5 11.51 0.07 -3.03
N LEU A 6 11.95 1.01 -2.21
CA LEU A 6 13.25 0.97 -1.56
C LEU A 6 13.39 -0.18 -0.54
N SER A 7 12.32 -0.50 0.18
CA SER A 7 12.28 -1.65 1.08
C SER A 7 12.47 -2.97 0.33
N VAL A 8 11.79 -3.15 -0.80
CA VAL A 8 11.95 -4.32 -1.68
C VAL A 8 13.35 -4.36 -2.29
N THR A 9 13.87 -3.22 -2.75
CA THR A 9 15.26 -3.11 -3.25
C THR A 9 16.27 -3.60 -2.22
N GLY A 10 16.18 -3.13 -0.97
CA GLY A 10 17.05 -3.58 0.10
C GLY A 10 16.90 -5.07 0.43
N SER A 11 15.70 -5.62 0.27
CA SER A 11 15.46 -7.06 0.46
C SER A 11 16.06 -7.89 -0.67
N ALA A 12 15.94 -7.43 -1.91
CA ALA A 12 16.55 -8.08 -3.08
C ALA A 12 18.08 -8.13 -2.98
N ILE A 13 18.73 -7.03 -2.58
CA ILE A 13 20.18 -6.98 -2.35
C ILE A 13 20.60 -7.96 -1.25
N ARG A 14 19.85 -8.04 -0.14
CA ARG A 14 20.13 -9.01 0.93
C ARG A 14 19.95 -10.46 0.49
N TYR A 15 18.98 -10.74 -0.37
CA TYR A 15 18.77 -12.06 -0.94
C TYR A 15 20.00 -12.51 -1.72
N ASP A 16 20.52 -11.69 -2.62
CA ASP A 16 21.72 -11.96 -3.39
C ASP A 16 22.95 -12.16 -2.48
N SER A 17 23.16 -11.26 -1.51
CA SER A 17 24.29 -11.34 -0.57
C SER A 17 24.27 -12.57 0.33
N ASN A 18 23.13 -13.19 0.56
CA ASN A 18 22.96 -14.41 1.34
C ASN A 18 23.01 -15.68 0.47
N SER A 19 23.11 -15.55 -0.85
CA SER A 19 23.27 -16.70 -1.73
C SER A 19 24.64 -17.37 -1.45
N ILE A 20 24.64 -18.69 -1.26
CA ILE A 20 25.82 -19.47 -0.87
C ILE A 20 26.80 -19.62 -2.05
N GLU A 21 26.38 -19.27 -3.24
CA GLU A 21 27.18 -19.37 -4.44
C GLU A 21 28.20 -18.23 -4.52
N THR A 22 29.49 -18.60 -4.45
CA THR A 22 30.62 -17.66 -4.53
C THR A 22 30.92 -17.18 -5.95
N ASN A 23 30.25 -17.74 -6.96
CA ASN A 23 30.45 -17.35 -8.36
C ASN A 23 29.24 -16.47 -8.82
N PRO A 24 29.51 -15.36 -9.52
CA PRO A 24 28.45 -14.56 -10.12
C PRO A 24 27.59 -15.43 -11.03
N ASP A 25 26.28 -15.41 -10.79
CA ASP A 25 25.29 -16.04 -11.66
C ASP A 25 24.76 -15.03 -12.71
N VAL A 26 23.84 -15.50 -13.55
CA VAL A 26 23.24 -14.69 -14.62
C VAL A 26 22.44 -13.48 -14.07
N LEU A 27 22.05 -13.50 -12.80
CA LEU A 27 21.28 -12.45 -12.14
C LEU A 27 22.15 -11.46 -11.36
N SER A 28 23.39 -11.83 -11.01
CA SER A 28 24.27 -11.01 -10.17
C SER A 28 24.49 -9.60 -10.72
N GLU A 29 24.57 -9.45 -12.04
CA GLU A 29 24.70 -8.15 -12.69
C GLU A 29 23.50 -7.23 -12.39
N ARG A 30 22.27 -7.78 -12.33
CA ARG A 30 21.05 -7.06 -12.01
C ARG A 30 20.99 -6.61 -10.55
N PHE A 31 21.37 -7.50 -9.64
CA PHE A 31 21.42 -7.17 -8.21
C PHE A 31 22.47 -6.10 -7.91
N ASN A 32 23.62 -6.14 -8.59
CA ASN A 32 24.71 -5.16 -8.42
C ASN A 32 24.34 -3.72 -8.87
N ILE A 33 23.37 -3.56 -9.78
CA ILE A 33 22.89 -2.24 -10.23
C ILE A 33 21.93 -1.61 -9.22
N LEU A 34 21.26 -2.42 -8.37
CA LEU A 34 20.28 -1.92 -7.41
C LEU A 34 20.93 -0.98 -6.39
N ASN A 35 20.27 0.15 -6.15
CA ASN A 35 20.71 1.12 -5.15
C ASN A 35 19.65 1.22 -4.02
N PRO A 36 19.99 0.85 -2.78
CA PRO A 36 19.01 0.79 -1.69
C PRO A 36 18.54 2.15 -1.20
N LEU A 37 19.28 3.26 -1.51
CA LEU A 37 18.98 4.63 -1.06
C LEU A 37 18.52 4.67 0.40
N SER A 38 19.28 4.03 1.29
CA SER A 38 18.90 3.79 2.69
C SER A 38 18.57 5.08 3.45
N ASP A 39 19.27 6.18 3.16
CA ASP A 39 19.04 7.47 3.83
C ASP A 39 17.66 8.03 3.47
N VAL A 40 17.26 7.91 2.19
CA VAL A 40 15.93 8.33 1.73
C VAL A 40 14.85 7.47 2.39
N LEU A 41 15.03 6.15 2.41
CA LEU A 41 14.08 5.23 3.04
C LEU A 41 13.93 5.53 4.54
N ASN A 42 15.04 5.70 5.24
CA ASN A 42 15.05 5.98 6.68
C ASN A 42 14.33 7.30 6.99
N GLU A 43 14.57 8.35 6.21
CA GLU A 43 13.94 9.63 6.43
C GLU A 43 12.44 9.60 6.13
N ILE A 44 12.01 8.89 5.07
CA ILE A 44 10.58 8.68 4.81
C ILE A 44 9.92 7.93 5.97
N ASN A 45 10.52 6.83 6.45
CA ASN A 45 9.98 6.04 7.54
C ASN A 45 10.00 6.77 8.89
N ARG A 46 10.95 7.69 9.10
CA ARG A 46 11.00 8.56 10.28
C ARG A 46 9.83 9.54 10.30
N CYS A 47 9.48 10.11 9.14
CA CYS A 47 8.47 11.15 9.05
C CYS A 47 7.05 10.61 8.85
N ILE A 48 6.87 9.48 8.15
CA ILE A 48 5.56 8.93 7.76
C ILE A 48 5.31 7.62 8.50
N ILE A 49 4.32 7.61 9.39
CA ILE A 49 3.90 6.41 10.14
C ILE A 49 2.94 5.56 9.30
N SER A 50 1.98 6.21 8.63
CA SER A 50 0.97 5.54 7.81
C SER A 50 0.50 6.45 6.66
N GLU A 51 -0.43 5.96 5.84
CA GLU A 51 -1.02 6.75 4.72
C GLU A 51 -1.70 8.05 5.18
N THR A 52 -2.11 8.11 6.45
CA THR A 52 -2.86 9.24 7.01
C THR A 52 -2.16 9.92 8.18
N GLU A 53 -0.98 9.44 8.57
CA GLU A 53 -0.33 9.88 9.81
C GLU A 53 1.14 10.24 9.60
N ILE A 54 1.48 11.48 9.97
CA ILE A 54 2.84 12.01 10.05
C ILE A 54 3.32 11.97 11.49
N ALA A 55 4.55 11.53 11.71
CA ALA A 55 5.15 11.44 13.04
C ALA A 55 5.24 12.81 13.72
N ASP A 56 5.01 12.84 15.02
CA ASP A 56 5.08 14.09 15.81
C ASP A 56 6.47 14.74 15.75
N ASP A 57 7.51 13.94 15.63
CA ASP A 57 8.90 14.37 15.55
C ASP A 57 9.42 14.46 14.11
N ALA A 58 8.54 14.42 13.11
CA ALA A 58 8.90 14.66 11.71
C ALA A 58 9.54 16.04 11.53
N SER A 59 9.10 17.04 12.30
CA SER A 59 9.81 18.30 12.47
C SER A 59 9.66 18.83 13.90
N THR A 60 10.59 19.69 14.34
CA THR A 60 10.48 20.36 15.63
C THR A 60 9.28 21.29 15.69
N ASN A 61 8.95 21.93 14.58
CA ASN A 61 7.81 22.84 14.47
C ASN A 61 6.47 22.06 14.59
N LEU A 62 6.31 20.93 13.91
CA LEU A 62 5.12 20.08 14.02
C LEU A 62 4.90 19.60 15.45
N LYS A 63 5.97 19.16 16.11
CA LYS A 63 5.94 18.74 17.51
C LYS A 63 5.47 19.84 18.45
N ASP A 64 5.97 21.06 18.24
CA ASP A 64 5.58 22.23 19.05
C ASP A 64 4.12 22.63 18.78
N ILE A 65 3.66 22.61 17.53
CA ILE A 65 2.27 22.89 17.16
C ILE A 65 1.33 21.89 17.85
N ARG A 66 1.59 20.58 17.74
CA ARG A 66 0.75 19.54 18.36
C ARG A 66 0.74 19.61 19.88
N ARG A 67 1.88 19.97 20.50
CA ARG A 67 1.93 20.23 21.92
C ARG A 67 1.05 21.42 22.32
N GLN A 68 1.07 22.49 21.55
CA GLN A 68 0.19 23.66 21.78
C GLN A 68 -1.28 23.31 21.60
N GLN A 69 -1.64 22.57 20.55
CA GLN A 69 -3.02 22.08 20.34
C GLN A 69 -3.50 21.28 21.54
N LYS A 70 -2.69 20.35 22.05
CA LYS A 70 -3.02 19.55 23.22
C LYS A 70 -3.28 20.44 24.44
N ASN A 71 -2.41 21.40 24.72
CA ASN A 71 -2.57 22.33 25.83
C ASN A 71 -3.86 23.17 25.70
N VAL A 72 -4.16 23.70 24.51
CA VAL A 72 -5.39 24.47 24.26
C VAL A 72 -6.62 23.59 24.43
N ASN A 73 -6.62 22.36 23.90
CA ASN A 73 -7.69 21.40 24.08
C ASN A 73 -7.95 21.06 25.54
N GLU A 74 -6.91 20.87 26.35
CA GLU A 74 -7.03 20.58 27.79
C GLU A 74 -7.63 21.78 28.53
N ARG A 75 -7.22 23.01 28.18
CA ARG A 75 -7.82 24.24 28.75
C ARG A 75 -9.28 24.38 28.39
N ILE A 76 -9.68 24.19 27.12
CA ILE A 76 -11.07 24.23 26.70
C ILE A 76 -11.91 23.23 27.50
N LYS A 77 -11.45 21.98 27.61
CA LYS A 77 -12.14 20.92 28.34
C LYS A 77 -12.29 21.27 29.83
N SER A 78 -11.25 21.80 30.43
CA SER A 78 -11.28 22.24 31.84
C SER A 78 -12.27 23.38 32.08
N GLU A 79 -12.23 24.44 31.28
CA GLU A 79 -13.15 25.56 31.41
C GLU A 79 -14.60 25.15 31.16
N LEU A 80 -14.87 24.35 30.13
CA LEU A 80 -16.21 23.84 29.85
C LEU A 80 -16.72 22.91 30.96
N SER A 81 -15.85 22.06 31.53
CA SER A 81 -16.23 21.21 32.65
C SER A 81 -16.64 22.02 33.89
N HIS A 82 -15.94 23.11 34.18
CA HIS A 82 -16.33 24.03 35.25
C HIS A 82 -17.67 24.69 34.99
N MET A 83 -17.97 25.09 33.75
CA MET A 83 -19.25 25.69 33.39
C MET A 83 -20.39 24.67 33.49
N ILE A 84 -20.20 23.46 33.00
CA ILE A 84 -21.20 22.40 32.99
C ILE A 84 -21.54 21.92 34.42
N SER A 85 -20.57 21.83 35.29
CA SER A 85 -20.78 21.42 36.70
C SER A 85 -21.21 22.55 37.61
N GLY A 86 -20.99 23.78 37.19
CA GLY A 86 -21.21 24.99 37.99
C GLY A 86 -22.44 25.84 37.56
N SER A 87 -22.18 27.12 37.22
CA SER A 87 -23.18 28.18 37.03
C SER A 87 -24.18 27.91 35.90
N TYR A 88 -23.82 27.14 34.87
CA TYR A 88 -24.71 26.91 33.72
C TYR A 88 -25.47 25.57 33.78
N ARG A 89 -25.25 24.73 34.79
CA ARG A 89 -25.83 23.36 34.85
C ARG A 89 -27.35 23.33 34.68
N THR A 90 -28.08 24.30 35.26
CA THR A 90 -29.54 24.36 35.18
C THR A 90 -30.03 24.78 33.79
N TYR A 91 -29.20 25.47 33.01
CA TYR A 91 -29.53 25.98 31.69
C TYR A 91 -29.27 24.95 30.58
N LEU A 92 -28.51 23.91 30.89
CA LEU A 92 -28.12 22.91 29.89
C LEU A 92 -29.22 21.87 29.68
N GLN A 93 -29.37 21.42 28.43
CA GLN A 93 -30.20 20.29 28.08
C GLN A 93 -29.57 18.99 28.59
N ASP A 94 -28.25 18.82 28.36
CA ASP A 94 -27.43 17.76 28.84
C ASP A 94 -26.09 18.32 29.36
N ALA A 95 -25.55 17.71 30.42
CA ALA A 95 -24.26 18.13 31.01
C ALA A 95 -23.08 17.54 30.25
N VAL A 96 -23.01 17.80 28.93
CA VAL A 96 -21.97 17.28 28.04
C VAL A 96 -21.36 18.41 27.19
N VAL A 97 -20.08 18.25 26.86
CA VAL A 97 -19.41 19.07 25.86
C VAL A 97 -19.65 18.47 24.48
N THR A 98 -20.01 19.29 23.52
CA THR A 98 -20.23 18.87 22.12
C THR A 98 -19.34 19.65 21.19
N THR A 99 -19.15 19.15 19.97
CA THR A 99 -18.46 19.88 18.91
C THR A 99 -19.44 20.17 17.77
N ARG A 100 -19.44 21.40 17.27
CA ARG A 100 -20.20 21.84 16.09
C ARG A 100 -19.26 22.65 15.20
N ASP A 101 -19.18 22.29 13.93
CA ASP A 101 -18.30 22.93 12.94
C ASP A 101 -16.84 23.06 13.42
N GLY A 102 -16.34 22.04 14.13
CA GLY A 102 -14.99 22.02 14.68
C GLY A 102 -14.81 22.87 15.94
N ARG A 103 -15.89 23.44 16.52
CA ARG A 103 -15.85 24.27 17.72
C ARG A 103 -16.49 23.59 18.91
N TYR A 104 -15.88 23.75 20.07
CA TYR A 104 -16.45 23.25 21.31
C TYR A 104 -17.61 24.10 21.77
N CYS A 105 -18.78 23.48 21.99
CA CYS A 105 -20.03 24.06 22.36
C CYS A 105 -20.68 23.34 23.54
N ILE A 106 -21.62 24.00 24.22
CA ILE A 106 -22.49 23.40 25.22
C ILE A 106 -23.97 23.45 24.74
N PRO A 107 -24.76 22.37 25.03
CA PRO A 107 -26.17 22.31 24.63
C PRO A 107 -27.05 23.05 25.65
N VAL A 108 -27.57 24.21 25.29
CA VAL A 108 -28.40 25.10 26.14
C VAL A 108 -29.83 24.94 25.75
N LYS A 109 -30.76 24.81 26.73
CA LYS A 109 -32.19 24.80 26.49
C LYS A 109 -32.64 26.15 25.89
N ALA A 110 -33.60 26.14 24.98
CA ALA A 110 -34.02 27.30 24.25
C ALA A 110 -34.51 28.45 25.17
N GLU A 111 -35.16 28.12 26.29
CA GLU A 111 -35.66 29.07 27.28
C GLU A 111 -34.53 29.81 28.03
N TYR A 112 -33.32 29.23 28.12
CA TYR A 112 -32.18 29.85 28.81
C TYR A 112 -31.14 30.43 27.85
N ARG A 113 -31.42 30.54 26.55
CA ARG A 113 -30.49 31.05 25.56
C ARG A 113 -29.86 32.41 25.94
N SER A 114 -30.66 33.32 26.48
CA SER A 114 -30.21 34.66 26.88
C SER A 114 -29.34 34.67 28.15
N GLN A 115 -29.31 33.56 28.91
CA GLN A 115 -28.56 33.45 30.16
C GLN A 115 -27.11 32.94 29.93
N VAL A 116 -26.81 32.44 28.74
CA VAL A 116 -25.50 31.96 28.36
C VAL A 116 -24.92 32.84 27.24
N PRO A 117 -24.05 33.81 27.60
CA PRO A 117 -23.39 34.64 26.59
C PRO A 117 -22.47 33.82 25.69
N GLY A 118 -22.68 33.87 24.38
CA GLY A 118 -21.89 33.11 23.44
C GLY A 118 -22.41 33.16 22.02
N MET A 119 -21.73 32.46 21.12
CA MET A 119 -22.11 32.32 19.71
C MET A 119 -22.91 31.04 19.51
N ILE A 120 -24.02 31.14 18.78
CA ILE A 120 -24.83 29.96 18.41
C ILE A 120 -24.24 29.39 17.12
N HIS A 121 -23.88 28.12 17.14
CA HIS A 121 -23.37 27.41 15.98
C HIS A 121 -24.41 26.48 15.36
N ASP A 122 -25.32 25.95 16.17
CA ASP A 122 -26.33 25.00 15.70
C ASP A 122 -27.56 25.00 16.59
N GLN A 123 -28.67 24.43 16.11
CA GLN A 123 -29.90 24.22 16.83
C GLN A 123 -30.42 22.80 16.60
N SER A 124 -31.01 22.17 17.62
CA SER A 124 -31.63 20.86 17.47
C SER A 124 -32.82 20.92 16.49
N ASN A 125 -33.11 19.80 15.80
CA ASN A 125 -34.22 19.70 14.84
C ASN A 125 -35.58 20.07 15.44
N THR A 126 -35.75 19.90 16.74
CA THR A 126 -36.99 20.29 17.49
C THR A 126 -36.99 21.77 17.91
N GLY A 127 -35.89 22.48 17.73
CA GLY A 127 -35.73 23.85 18.19
C GLY A 127 -35.59 24.02 19.70
N SER A 128 -35.55 22.92 20.46
CA SER A 128 -35.53 22.95 21.92
C SER A 128 -34.14 23.17 22.54
N THR A 129 -33.07 23.04 21.75
CA THR A 129 -31.69 23.15 22.23
C THR A 129 -30.87 23.97 21.27
N PHE A 130 -30.07 24.90 21.79
CA PHE A 130 -29.06 25.65 21.06
C PHE A 130 -27.67 25.16 21.46
N PHE A 131 -26.82 24.95 20.47
CA PHE A 131 -25.41 24.65 20.69
C PHE A 131 -24.64 25.97 20.71
N ILE A 132 -24.25 26.37 21.91
CA ILE A 132 -23.63 27.68 22.14
C ILE A 132 -22.14 27.49 22.45
N GLU A 133 -21.30 28.21 21.74
CA GLU A 133 -19.91 28.46 22.09
C GLU A 133 -19.86 29.59 23.12
N PRO A 134 -19.51 29.32 24.39
CA PRO A 134 -19.45 30.38 25.40
C PRO A 134 -18.40 31.43 25.04
N MET A 135 -18.68 32.70 25.35
CA MET A 135 -17.78 33.81 25.00
C MET A 135 -16.36 33.66 25.54
N SER A 136 -16.18 33.03 26.69
CA SER A 136 -14.90 32.73 27.30
C SER A 136 -14.08 31.66 26.51
N ILE A 137 -14.76 30.83 25.73
CA ILE A 137 -14.16 29.75 24.95
C ILE A 137 -13.82 30.20 23.50
N VAL A 138 -14.48 31.25 22.99
CA VAL A 138 -14.30 31.73 21.60
C VAL A 138 -12.83 31.95 21.25
N LYS A 139 -12.04 32.57 22.15
CA LYS A 139 -10.63 32.78 21.90
C LYS A 139 -9.87 31.46 21.80
N LEU A 140 -10.09 30.51 22.71
CA LEU A 140 -9.42 29.22 22.72
C LEU A 140 -9.78 28.38 21.48
N ASN A 141 -11.04 28.39 21.06
CA ASN A 141 -11.46 27.74 19.81
C ASN A 141 -10.78 28.38 18.57
N ASN A 142 -10.61 29.70 18.56
CA ASN A 142 -9.89 30.39 17.49
C ASN A 142 -8.38 30.02 17.51
N ASP A 143 -7.77 30.01 18.69
CA ASP A 143 -6.36 29.60 18.85
C ASP A 143 -6.16 28.15 18.36
N LEU A 144 -7.10 27.25 18.71
CA LEU A 144 -7.06 25.86 18.25
C LEU A 144 -7.16 25.78 16.73
N ARG A 145 -8.10 26.51 16.13
CA ARG A 145 -8.28 26.53 14.67
C ARG A 145 -7.05 27.07 13.93
N GLU A 146 -6.41 28.09 14.48
CA GLU A 146 -5.16 28.63 13.94
C GLU A 146 -4.04 27.58 13.98
N LEU A 147 -3.94 26.83 15.08
CA LEU A 147 -2.97 25.74 15.22
C LEU A 147 -3.24 24.58 14.25
N GLU A 148 -4.50 24.24 13.98
CA GLU A 148 -4.88 23.22 12.97
C GLU A 148 -4.44 23.64 11.56
N ILE A 149 -4.60 24.92 11.23
CA ILE A 149 -4.11 25.45 9.94
C ILE A 149 -2.59 25.36 9.86
N LYS A 150 -1.88 25.81 10.91
CA LYS A 150 -0.42 25.73 10.98
C LYS A 150 0.08 24.28 10.89
N GLU A 151 -0.62 23.32 11.49
CA GLU A 151 -0.29 21.90 11.37
C GLU A 151 -0.39 21.43 9.92
N SER A 152 -1.48 21.77 9.23
CA SER A 152 -1.69 21.39 7.83
C SER A 152 -0.62 22.00 6.92
N GLU A 153 -0.25 23.25 7.15
CA GLU A 153 0.83 23.93 6.42
C GLU A 153 2.18 23.25 6.66
N GLU A 154 2.51 22.96 7.92
CA GLU A 154 3.77 22.29 8.27
C GLU A 154 3.85 20.88 7.69
N ILE A 155 2.77 20.10 7.73
CA ILE A 155 2.69 18.79 7.08
C ILE A 155 2.98 18.93 5.57
N SER A 156 2.44 19.95 4.92
CA SER A 156 2.69 20.21 3.50
C SER A 156 4.17 20.52 3.23
N VAL A 157 4.83 21.24 4.11
CA VAL A 157 6.28 21.53 4.03
C VAL A 157 7.09 20.23 4.18
N ILE A 158 6.77 19.39 5.17
CA ILE A 158 7.44 18.10 5.39
C ILE A 158 7.30 17.20 4.15
N LEU A 159 6.09 17.03 3.63
CA LEU A 159 5.83 16.20 2.44
C LEU A 159 6.53 16.74 1.19
N SER A 160 6.57 18.06 1.02
CA SER A 160 7.31 18.72 -0.08
C SER A 160 8.82 18.45 0.02
N SER A 161 9.38 18.55 1.22
CA SER A 161 10.79 18.25 1.46
C SER A 161 11.15 16.80 1.16
N LEU A 162 10.34 15.85 1.63
CA LEU A 162 10.51 14.42 1.34
C LEU A 162 10.40 14.13 -0.16
N SER A 163 9.44 14.77 -0.83
CA SER A 163 9.26 14.63 -2.28
C SER A 163 10.45 15.18 -3.06
N ALA A 164 10.98 16.34 -2.66
CA ALA A 164 12.17 16.92 -3.26
C ALA A 164 13.41 16.04 -3.05
N MET A 165 13.56 15.48 -1.83
CA MET A 165 14.65 14.55 -1.53
C MET A 165 14.57 13.30 -2.44
N ALA A 166 13.40 12.66 -2.55
CA ALA A 166 13.20 11.53 -3.44
C ALA A 166 13.42 11.90 -4.92
N GLY A 167 13.01 13.11 -5.31
CA GLY A 167 13.19 13.65 -6.67
C GLY A 167 14.64 13.76 -7.10
N ASN A 168 15.58 13.99 -6.17
CA ASN A 168 17.01 14.03 -6.46
C ASN A 168 17.58 12.68 -6.92
N TYR A 169 16.87 11.58 -6.65
CA TYR A 169 17.27 10.22 -6.99
C TYR A 169 16.31 9.56 -8.00
N THR A 170 15.67 10.36 -8.84
CA THR A 170 14.67 9.85 -9.82
C THR A 170 15.25 8.78 -10.73
N THR A 171 16.49 8.95 -11.20
CA THR A 171 17.15 7.97 -12.10
C THR A 171 17.34 6.64 -11.40
N GLU A 172 17.86 6.65 -10.19
CA GLU A 172 18.11 5.44 -9.39
C GLU A 172 16.79 4.75 -9.01
N LEU A 173 15.75 5.52 -8.67
CA LEU A 173 14.43 4.98 -8.37
C LEU A 173 13.79 4.29 -9.58
N LEU A 174 13.89 4.88 -10.77
CA LEU A 174 13.40 4.28 -12.01
C LEU A 174 14.21 3.03 -12.37
N THR A 175 15.54 3.09 -12.25
CA THR A 175 16.41 1.92 -12.46
C THR A 175 16.05 0.77 -11.51
N ASN A 176 15.92 1.05 -10.21
CA ASN A 176 15.48 0.05 -9.24
C ASN A 176 14.13 -0.57 -9.63
N TYR A 177 13.17 0.26 -10.01
CA TYR A 177 11.83 -0.19 -10.42
C TYR A 177 11.88 -1.14 -11.63
N ASP A 178 12.64 -0.78 -12.67
CA ASP A 178 12.73 -1.59 -13.88
C ASP A 178 13.45 -2.93 -13.62
N ILE A 179 14.54 -2.92 -12.84
CA ILE A 179 15.24 -4.13 -12.46
C ILE A 179 14.38 -5.03 -11.57
N LEU A 180 13.71 -4.48 -10.56
CA LEU A 180 12.83 -5.27 -9.70
C LEU A 180 11.67 -5.89 -10.48
N LYS A 181 11.09 -5.16 -11.43
CA LYS A 181 10.06 -5.69 -12.34
C LYS A 181 10.59 -6.85 -13.19
N GLU A 182 11.82 -6.76 -13.69
CA GLU A 182 12.46 -7.84 -14.44
C GLU A 182 12.73 -9.06 -13.55
N LEU A 183 13.31 -8.85 -12.36
CA LEU A 183 13.54 -9.91 -11.38
C LEU A 183 12.24 -10.59 -10.94
N ASP A 184 11.19 -9.84 -10.63
CA ASP A 184 9.87 -10.38 -10.28
C ASP A 184 9.35 -11.31 -11.37
N PHE A 185 9.45 -10.91 -12.64
CA PHE A 185 9.03 -11.72 -13.76
C PHE A 185 9.89 -13.00 -13.92
N ILE A 186 11.20 -12.91 -13.72
CA ILE A 186 12.12 -14.06 -13.75
C ILE A 186 11.76 -15.05 -12.64
N PHE A 187 11.59 -14.57 -11.40
CA PHE A 187 11.21 -15.42 -10.27
C PHE A 187 9.82 -16.01 -10.42
N ALA A 188 8.87 -15.26 -10.98
CA ALA A 188 7.52 -15.77 -11.27
C ALA A 188 7.58 -16.94 -12.28
N LYS A 189 8.38 -16.81 -13.35
CA LYS A 189 8.59 -17.90 -14.33
C LYS A 189 9.27 -19.12 -13.68
N ALA A 190 10.29 -18.90 -12.87
CA ALA A 190 10.98 -19.97 -12.15
C ALA A 190 10.06 -20.69 -11.17
N GLY A 191 9.30 -19.94 -10.36
CA GLY A 191 8.29 -20.49 -9.44
C GLY A 191 7.20 -21.27 -10.16
N PHE A 192 6.72 -20.76 -11.30
CA PHE A 192 5.76 -21.46 -12.15
C PHE A 192 6.34 -22.78 -12.68
N SER A 193 7.54 -22.75 -13.26
CA SER A 193 8.26 -23.95 -13.71
C SER A 193 8.37 -24.99 -12.59
N HIS A 194 8.78 -24.57 -11.40
CA HIS A 194 8.93 -25.47 -10.26
C HIS A 194 7.62 -26.11 -9.84
N SER A 195 6.50 -25.40 -9.94
CA SER A 195 5.16 -25.86 -9.51
C SER A 195 4.67 -27.10 -10.28
N TYR A 196 5.05 -27.26 -11.54
CA TYR A 196 4.67 -28.41 -12.37
C TYR A 196 5.87 -29.26 -12.85
N LYS A 197 7.07 -29.01 -12.28
CA LYS A 197 8.32 -29.70 -12.61
C LYS A 197 8.71 -29.54 -14.09
N GLY A 198 8.56 -28.33 -14.61
CA GLY A 198 8.90 -27.97 -15.99
C GLY A 198 10.39 -28.08 -16.24
N SER A 199 10.75 -28.35 -17.49
CA SER A 199 12.11 -28.41 -18.00
C SER A 199 12.29 -27.37 -19.11
N GLU A 200 13.52 -26.90 -19.29
CA GLU A 200 13.87 -25.97 -20.36
C GLU A 200 13.62 -26.64 -21.73
N PRO A 201 12.80 -26.03 -22.62
CA PRO A 201 12.59 -26.57 -23.96
C PRO A 201 13.77 -26.25 -24.88
N ILE A 202 14.17 -27.23 -25.71
CA ILE A 202 15.07 -26.99 -26.82
C ILE A 202 14.21 -26.52 -28.01
N MET A 203 14.39 -25.26 -28.42
CA MET A 203 13.65 -24.66 -29.54
C MET A 203 14.51 -24.75 -30.81
N ASP A 204 13.91 -25.25 -31.88
CA ASP A 204 14.48 -25.25 -33.22
C ASP A 204 13.54 -24.71 -34.29
N CYS A 205 14.04 -24.56 -35.51
CA CYS A 205 13.25 -24.06 -36.66
C CYS A 205 12.89 -25.19 -37.63
N ASP A 206 13.17 -26.45 -37.30
CA ASP A 206 13.04 -27.61 -38.22
C ASP A 206 11.63 -28.17 -38.25
N GLY A 207 10.68 -27.57 -37.50
CA GLY A 207 9.30 -28.03 -37.43
C GLY A 207 9.12 -29.37 -36.69
N LYS A 208 10.09 -29.76 -35.86
CA LYS A 208 10.04 -30.99 -35.09
C LYS A 208 9.35 -30.76 -33.74
N ILE A 209 8.57 -31.75 -33.30
CA ILE A 209 7.98 -31.82 -31.98
C ILE A 209 8.44 -33.12 -31.31
N ASN A 210 9.12 -33.00 -30.17
CA ASN A 210 9.55 -34.12 -29.37
C ASN A 210 9.24 -33.85 -27.89
N ILE A 211 8.09 -34.30 -27.44
CA ILE A 211 7.62 -34.17 -26.07
C ILE A 211 7.72 -35.52 -25.38
N LYS A 212 8.48 -35.59 -24.29
CA LYS A 212 8.62 -36.79 -23.46
C LYS A 212 7.94 -36.60 -22.11
N LYS A 213 7.02 -37.48 -21.77
CA LYS A 213 6.27 -37.46 -20.50
C LYS A 213 5.60 -36.11 -20.24
N GLY A 214 5.14 -35.43 -21.30
CA GLY A 214 4.49 -34.11 -21.22
C GLY A 214 3.23 -34.18 -20.36
N ARG A 215 3.11 -33.27 -19.40
CA ARG A 215 1.97 -33.13 -18.51
C ARG A 215 1.32 -31.75 -18.71
N HIS A 216 0.03 -31.73 -18.95
CA HIS A 216 -0.69 -30.47 -19.10
C HIS A 216 -0.61 -29.65 -17.80
N PRO A 217 0.04 -28.46 -17.76
CA PRO A 217 0.37 -27.76 -16.52
C PRO A 217 -0.85 -27.24 -15.74
N LEU A 218 -2.02 -27.12 -16.38
CA LEU A 218 -3.27 -26.66 -15.77
C LEU A 218 -4.16 -27.83 -15.28
N ILE A 219 -3.68 -29.09 -15.35
CA ILE A 219 -4.36 -30.24 -14.78
C ILE A 219 -3.64 -30.67 -13.50
N ASP A 220 -4.42 -31.00 -12.49
CA ASP A 220 -3.92 -31.50 -11.20
C ASP A 220 -2.84 -32.57 -11.42
N SER A 221 -1.68 -32.40 -10.81
CA SER A 221 -0.51 -33.27 -10.95
C SER A 221 -0.78 -34.74 -10.61
N ASN A 222 -1.77 -35.02 -9.76
CA ASN A 222 -2.21 -36.38 -9.38
C ASN A 222 -3.17 -37.01 -10.40
N LYS A 223 -3.74 -36.22 -11.29
CA LYS A 223 -4.75 -36.68 -12.28
C LYS A 223 -4.22 -36.62 -13.71
N VAL A 224 -3.19 -35.84 -13.98
CA VAL A 224 -2.64 -35.68 -15.32
C VAL A 224 -1.90 -36.94 -15.73
N VAL A 225 -2.24 -37.45 -16.89
CA VAL A 225 -1.54 -38.60 -17.52
C VAL A 225 -0.47 -38.03 -18.44
N PRO A 226 0.82 -38.42 -18.26
CA PRO A 226 1.90 -37.98 -19.13
C PRO A 226 1.71 -38.59 -20.55
N VAL A 227 2.08 -37.80 -21.56
CA VAL A 227 2.04 -38.23 -22.96
C VAL A 227 3.40 -38.06 -23.64
N ASP A 228 3.76 -39.02 -24.50
CA ASP A 228 4.91 -38.94 -25.38
C ASP A 228 4.40 -38.62 -26.80
N ILE A 229 5.00 -37.60 -27.44
CA ILE A 229 4.56 -37.12 -28.76
C ILE A 229 5.79 -36.79 -29.61
N TYR A 230 5.85 -37.39 -30.80
CA TYR A 230 6.90 -37.20 -31.77
C TYR A 230 6.27 -36.81 -33.11
N LEU A 231 6.82 -35.80 -33.79
CA LEU A 231 6.42 -35.36 -35.11
C LEU A 231 7.62 -34.66 -35.80
N GLY A 232 7.71 -34.77 -37.11
CA GLY A 232 8.76 -34.12 -37.91
C GLY A 232 10.06 -34.89 -38.03
N ASP A 233 10.16 -36.08 -37.45
CA ASP A 233 11.30 -36.99 -37.64
C ASP A 233 10.78 -38.35 -38.10
N GLY A 234 10.84 -38.56 -39.41
CA GLY A 234 10.36 -39.77 -40.08
C GLY A 234 8.92 -39.75 -40.54
N TYR A 235 8.06 -38.88 -40.03
CA TYR A 235 6.69 -38.62 -40.48
C TYR A 235 6.25 -37.21 -40.16
N GLU A 236 5.40 -36.65 -41.04
CA GLU A 236 4.89 -35.28 -40.94
C GLU A 236 3.47 -35.18 -40.40
N GLN A 237 2.79 -36.28 -40.19
CA GLN A 237 1.41 -36.32 -39.72
C GLN A 237 1.24 -37.31 -38.59
N LEU A 238 0.56 -36.88 -37.51
CA LEU A 238 0.15 -37.72 -36.39
C LEU A 238 -1.37 -37.78 -36.28
N ILE A 239 -1.96 -38.94 -36.47
CA ILE A 239 -3.40 -39.15 -36.35
C ILE A 239 -3.70 -39.73 -34.97
N ILE A 240 -4.46 -38.98 -34.14
CA ILE A 240 -4.87 -39.38 -32.79
C ILE A 240 -6.31 -39.91 -32.86
N THR A 241 -6.53 -41.19 -32.64
CA THR A 241 -7.86 -41.84 -32.64
C THR A 241 -8.23 -42.37 -31.25
N GLY A 242 -9.50 -42.59 -31.04
CA GLY A 242 -9.99 -43.19 -29.78
C GLY A 242 -11.32 -42.59 -29.31
N PRO A 243 -11.91 -43.06 -28.18
CA PRO A 243 -13.14 -42.53 -27.64
C PRO A 243 -13.00 -41.08 -27.16
N ASN A 244 -14.11 -40.33 -27.01
CA ASN A 244 -14.07 -38.93 -26.62
C ASN A 244 -13.51 -38.70 -25.20
N THR A 245 -13.60 -39.71 -24.34
CA THR A 245 -13.04 -39.72 -22.99
C THR A 245 -11.53 -40.09 -22.95
N GLY A 246 -10.94 -40.47 -24.10
CA GLY A 246 -9.56 -40.97 -24.21
C GLY A 246 -8.45 -39.91 -24.22
N GLY A 247 -8.74 -38.65 -23.88
CA GLY A 247 -7.71 -37.61 -23.75
C GLY A 247 -7.22 -36.95 -25.06
N LYS A 248 -7.84 -37.30 -26.26
CA LYS A 248 -7.44 -36.69 -27.55
C LYS A 248 -7.34 -35.17 -27.53
N THR A 249 -8.39 -34.53 -27.06
CA THR A 249 -8.45 -33.04 -26.99
C THR A 249 -7.42 -32.48 -26.01
N VAL A 250 -7.18 -33.17 -24.90
CA VAL A 250 -6.17 -32.76 -23.91
C VAL A 250 -4.78 -32.85 -24.53
N THR A 251 -4.46 -33.95 -25.23
CA THR A 251 -3.19 -34.12 -25.92
C THR A 251 -2.93 -32.99 -26.92
N LEU A 252 -3.94 -32.69 -27.80
CA LEU A 252 -3.80 -31.59 -28.75
C LEU A 252 -3.60 -30.22 -28.09
N LYS A 253 -4.37 -29.95 -27.03
CA LYS A 253 -4.21 -28.72 -26.23
C LYS A 253 -2.85 -28.65 -25.54
N THR A 254 -2.31 -29.77 -25.06
CA THR A 254 -0.99 -29.83 -24.42
C THR A 254 0.10 -29.45 -25.41
N ILE A 255 0.07 -29.99 -26.65
CA ILE A 255 1.04 -29.64 -27.69
C ILE A 255 0.98 -28.12 -28.00
N GLY A 256 -0.23 -27.60 -28.27
CA GLY A 256 -0.39 -26.18 -28.55
C GLY A 256 0.06 -25.28 -27.40
N LEU A 257 -0.28 -25.66 -26.16
CA LEU A 257 0.13 -24.91 -24.98
C LEU A 257 1.64 -24.94 -24.77
N PHE A 258 2.30 -26.09 -24.93
CA PHE A 258 3.75 -26.20 -24.81
C PHE A 258 4.48 -25.38 -25.87
N SER A 259 3.97 -25.36 -27.11
CA SER A 259 4.54 -24.51 -28.18
C SER A 259 4.46 -23.05 -27.82
N LEU A 260 3.33 -22.57 -27.31
CA LEU A 260 3.15 -21.19 -26.87
C LEU A 260 4.00 -20.87 -25.62
N MET A 261 4.08 -21.78 -24.67
CA MET A 261 4.90 -21.61 -23.46
C MET A 261 6.38 -21.51 -23.82
N GLY A 262 6.90 -22.42 -24.64
CA GLY A 262 8.29 -22.38 -25.09
C GLY A 262 8.64 -21.10 -25.83
N GLN A 263 7.78 -20.65 -26.77
CA GLN A 263 7.97 -19.38 -27.47
C GLN A 263 7.89 -18.16 -26.56
N SER A 264 7.21 -18.26 -25.43
CA SER A 264 7.15 -17.22 -24.40
C SER A 264 8.28 -17.27 -23.39
N GLY A 265 9.27 -18.18 -23.55
CA GLY A 265 10.38 -18.37 -22.63
C GLY A 265 9.97 -19.00 -21.29
N LEU A 266 8.93 -19.84 -21.31
CA LEU A 266 8.52 -20.65 -20.17
C LEU A 266 9.07 -22.08 -20.33
N HIS A 267 9.37 -22.74 -19.22
CA HIS A 267 9.64 -24.18 -19.20
C HIS A 267 8.39 -24.98 -19.57
N ILE A 268 8.55 -26.22 -19.99
CA ILE A 268 7.47 -27.14 -20.35
C ILE A 268 7.65 -28.50 -19.70
#